data_64154648e48d9180deed8715891359ea
#
_entry.id   64154648e48d9180deed8715891359ea
#
_cell.length_a   1.000
_cell.length_b   1.000
_cell.length_c   1.000
_cell.angle_alpha   90.00
_cell.angle_beta   90.00
_cell.angle_gamma   90.00
#
_symmetry.space_group_name_H-M   'P 1'
#
loop_
_entity.id
_entity.type
_entity.pdbx_description
1 polymer ?
#
loop_
_entity_poly.entity_id
_entity_poly.type
_entity_poly.pdbx_seq_one_letter_code
_entity_poly.pdbx_strand_id
1 'polypeptide(L)'
;PDAILLSWQGGQEGGNSVVDILSGRINPSGKFPMTFTVKLSDHKSHKNFPKNPKMITIEGLVKNLIFPPSETPKAHKVKDEDYTFYHEDVFVGYRHFDSKNLSVSFPFGFGLSYTDFKYSPMKLEIENDTINISLNIKNIGAFPGKEVVQFYTEKLNSIIKRPSQELKSFAKTKRLENNESINVSVKIPIIELSYWNETVNDWSLEKGEYNIKVGGSSRNISQILKISL
;
A
#
# COMPACT_ATOMS: atom_id res chain seq x y z
N PRO A 1 -1.55 -15.26 17.10
CA PRO A 1 -0.73 -14.43 17.98
C PRO A 1 -1.45 -13.12 18.31
N ASP A 2 -1.24 -12.58 19.51
CA ASP A 2 -1.88 -11.35 19.97
C ASP A 2 -1.26 -10.11 19.34
N ALA A 3 -0.01 -10.19 18.88
CA ALA A 3 0.71 -9.14 18.16
C ALA A 3 1.72 -9.72 17.17
N ILE A 4 2.01 -8.94 16.12
CA ILE A 4 3.01 -9.28 15.10
C ILE A 4 3.89 -8.04 14.89
N LEU A 5 5.20 -8.20 15.05
CA LEU A 5 6.19 -7.20 14.68
C LEU A 5 6.92 -7.67 13.41
N LEU A 6 6.75 -6.96 12.32
CA LEU A 6 7.47 -7.20 11.07
C LEU A 6 8.64 -6.22 10.98
N SER A 7 9.84 -6.71 11.27
CA SER A 7 11.06 -5.89 11.28
C SER A 7 11.73 -5.75 9.91
N TRP A 8 11.18 -6.39 8.88
CA TRP A 8 11.77 -6.45 7.53
C TRP A 8 13.22 -6.96 7.55
N GLN A 9 14.04 -6.50 6.63
CA GLN A 9 15.47 -6.74 6.63
C GLN A 9 16.14 -5.67 7.50
N GLY A 10 16.40 -6.01 8.77
CA GLY A 10 17.11 -5.14 9.68
C GLY A 10 18.56 -4.94 9.22
N GLY A 11 19.07 -3.72 9.35
CA GLY A 11 20.50 -3.45 9.19
C GLY A 11 21.31 -3.90 10.41
N GLN A 12 22.51 -3.36 10.56
CA GLN A 12 23.42 -3.68 11.66
C GLN A 12 22.78 -3.52 13.05
N GLU A 13 21.90 -2.53 13.23
CA GLU A 13 21.18 -2.24 14.48
C GLU A 13 19.79 -2.91 14.56
N GLY A 14 19.51 -3.89 13.71
CA GLY A 14 18.20 -4.52 13.64
C GLY A 14 17.74 -5.14 14.96
N GLY A 15 18.64 -5.82 15.69
CA GLY A 15 18.34 -6.39 17.00
C GLY A 15 17.97 -5.32 18.04
N ASN A 16 18.74 -4.25 18.13
CA ASN A 16 18.48 -3.14 19.05
C ASN A 16 17.15 -2.44 18.73
N SER A 17 16.86 -2.23 17.45
CA SER A 17 15.61 -1.63 17.00
C SER A 17 14.38 -2.47 17.37
N VAL A 18 14.47 -3.79 17.28
CA VAL A 18 13.40 -4.71 17.71
C VAL A 18 13.18 -4.63 19.22
N VAL A 19 14.27 -4.67 20.01
CA VAL A 19 14.20 -4.55 21.48
C VAL A 19 13.60 -3.21 21.90
N ASP A 20 13.97 -2.10 21.25
CA ASP A 20 13.44 -0.77 21.57
C ASP A 20 11.92 -0.69 21.37
N ILE A 21 11.41 -1.33 20.32
CA ILE A 21 9.96 -1.41 20.09
C ILE A 21 9.30 -2.34 21.12
N LEU A 22 9.77 -3.56 21.27
CA LEU A 22 9.15 -4.54 22.16
C LEU A 22 9.16 -4.10 23.63
N SER A 23 10.18 -3.35 24.05
CA SER A 23 10.26 -2.78 25.41
C SER A 23 9.42 -1.50 25.60
N GLY A 24 8.81 -0.97 24.53
CA GLY A 24 8.06 0.28 24.56
C GLY A 24 8.93 1.54 24.64
N ARG A 25 10.27 1.42 24.51
CA ARG A 25 11.19 2.57 24.50
C ARG A 25 10.93 3.47 23.29
N ILE A 26 10.62 2.84 22.15
CA ILE A 26 10.25 3.51 20.91
C ILE A 26 8.86 3.06 20.47
N ASN A 27 7.98 4.01 20.24
CA ASN A 27 6.66 3.75 19.69
C ASN A 27 6.79 3.51 18.17
N PRO A 28 6.32 2.34 17.64
CA PRO A 28 6.37 2.07 16.20
C PRO A 28 5.52 3.07 15.42
N SER A 29 5.98 3.42 14.23
CA SER A 29 5.27 4.34 13.33
C SER A 29 5.44 3.95 11.86
N GLY A 30 5.90 2.75 11.61
CA GLY A 30 5.98 2.18 10.28
C GLY A 30 4.60 1.77 9.77
N LYS A 31 4.39 1.91 8.45
CA LYS A 31 3.16 1.45 7.78
C LYS A 31 3.54 0.46 6.68
N PHE A 32 2.70 -0.53 6.43
CA PHE A 32 2.94 -1.51 5.38
C PHE A 32 2.87 -0.88 3.99
N PRO A 33 3.92 -1.02 3.18
CA PRO A 33 3.94 -0.50 1.81
C PRO A 33 3.25 -1.45 0.81
N MET A 34 2.58 -2.48 1.31
CA MET A 34 1.87 -3.48 0.51
C MET A 34 0.63 -4.00 1.26
N THR A 35 -0.25 -4.69 0.54
CA THR A 35 -1.36 -5.43 1.11
C THR A 35 -0.93 -6.86 1.42
N PHE A 36 -1.19 -7.33 2.63
CA PHE A 36 -1.00 -8.74 3.00
C PHE A 36 -2.32 -9.48 2.78
N THR A 37 -2.32 -10.39 1.83
CA THR A 37 -3.51 -11.15 1.46
C THR A 37 -3.74 -12.33 2.41
N VAL A 38 -4.97 -12.86 2.41
CA VAL A 38 -5.28 -14.09 3.12
C VAL A 38 -4.76 -15.31 2.34
N LYS A 39 -4.85 -15.28 1.00
CA LYS A 39 -4.41 -16.38 0.13
C LYS A 39 -3.57 -15.83 -1.03
N LEU A 40 -2.52 -16.53 -1.39
CA LEU A 40 -1.69 -16.19 -2.54
C LEU A 40 -2.50 -16.12 -3.85
N SER A 41 -3.51 -16.99 -4.00
CA SER A 41 -4.40 -17.02 -5.17
C SER A 41 -5.26 -15.77 -5.34
N ASP A 42 -5.37 -14.93 -4.30
CA ASP A 42 -6.16 -13.70 -4.36
C ASP A 42 -5.41 -12.58 -5.13
N HIS A 43 -4.08 -12.73 -5.30
CA HIS A 43 -3.33 -11.88 -6.20
C HIS A 43 -3.71 -12.15 -7.65
N LYS A 44 -4.12 -11.12 -8.36
CA LYS A 44 -4.49 -11.22 -9.78
C LYS A 44 -3.32 -11.77 -10.63
N SER A 45 -2.10 -11.39 -10.28
CA SER A 45 -0.86 -11.83 -10.94
C SER A 45 -0.51 -13.31 -10.70
N HIS A 46 -1.09 -13.96 -9.68
CA HIS A 46 -0.74 -15.35 -9.32
C HIS A 46 -0.84 -16.34 -10.50
N LYS A 47 -1.79 -16.11 -11.40
CA LYS A 47 -2.00 -16.96 -12.59
C LYS A 47 -0.98 -16.69 -13.70
N ASN A 48 -0.32 -15.55 -13.68
CA ASN A 48 0.59 -15.08 -14.72
C ASN A 48 2.04 -15.47 -14.42
N PHE A 49 2.36 -15.71 -13.14
CA PHE A 49 3.67 -16.19 -12.77
C PHE A 49 3.87 -17.66 -13.15
N PRO A 50 5.07 -18.04 -13.60
CA PRO A 50 5.38 -19.44 -13.87
C PRO A 50 5.17 -20.23 -12.58
N LYS A 51 4.40 -21.32 -12.67
CA LYS A 51 4.17 -22.21 -11.54
C LYS A 51 5.50 -22.74 -11.03
N ASN A 52 5.64 -22.71 -9.72
CA ASN A 52 6.74 -23.21 -8.91
C ASN A 52 7.68 -24.15 -9.66
N PRO A 53 8.98 -23.86 -9.74
CA PRO A 53 9.93 -24.91 -9.96
C PRO A 53 9.62 -25.99 -8.90
N LYS A 54 9.46 -27.24 -9.32
CA LYS A 54 9.33 -28.35 -8.36
C LYS A 54 10.49 -28.16 -7.38
N MET A 55 10.19 -27.85 -6.13
CA MET A 55 11.23 -27.80 -5.11
C MET A 55 11.90 -29.16 -5.13
N ILE A 56 13.17 -29.19 -5.52
CA ILE A 56 13.97 -30.41 -5.45
C ILE A 56 14.14 -30.63 -3.95
N THR A 57 13.38 -31.58 -3.42
CA THR A 57 13.54 -32.00 -2.03
C THR A 57 14.92 -32.63 -1.88
N ILE A 58 15.50 -32.57 -0.67
CA ILE A 58 16.77 -33.25 -0.37
C ILE A 58 16.69 -34.74 -0.80
N GLU A 59 15.54 -35.36 -0.61
CA GLU A 59 15.22 -36.70 -1.04
C GLU A 59 15.27 -36.86 -2.57
N GLY A 60 14.77 -35.89 -3.30
CA GLY A 60 14.85 -35.82 -4.76
C GLY A 60 16.28 -35.60 -5.26
N LEU A 61 17.10 -34.80 -4.54
CA LEU A 61 18.51 -34.60 -4.83
C LEU A 61 19.30 -35.92 -4.65
N VAL A 62 19.10 -36.60 -3.52
CA VAL A 62 19.76 -37.90 -3.22
C VAL A 62 19.33 -38.94 -4.25
N LYS A 63 18.06 -39.04 -4.58
CA LYS A 63 17.53 -39.94 -5.60
C LYS A 63 18.13 -39.66 -6.98
N ASN A 64 18.26 -38.41 -7.38
CA ASN A 64 18.88 -38.06 -8.65
C ASN A 64 20.39 -38.27 -8.69
N LEU A 65 21.05 -38.23 -7.54
CA LEU A 65 22.48 -38.54 -7.42
C LEU A 65 22.76 -40.07 -7.54
N ILE A 66 21.90 -40.89 -6.96
CA ILE A 66 22.05 -42.36 -6.95
C ILE A 66 21.48 -42.97 -8.25
N PHE A 67 20.37 -42.45 -8.73
CA PHE A 67 19.69 -42.87 -9.95
C PHE A 67 19.50 -41.66 -10.86
N PRO A 68 20.54 -41.23 -11.62
CA PRO A 68 20.38 -40.12 -12.53
C PRO A 68 19.27 -40.42 -13.54
N PRO A 69 18.31 -39.47 -13.75
CA PRO A 69 17.27 -39.66 -14.74
C PRO A 69 17.90 -39.88 -16.12
N SER A 70 17.43 -40.86 -16.86
CA SER A 70 17.89 -41.19 -18.21
C SER A 70 17.58 -40.10 -19.24
N GLU A 71 16.71 -39.18 -18.87
CA GLU A 71 16.41 -37.93 -19.64
C GLU A 71 16.67 -36.73 -18.76
N THR A 72 17.38 -35.73 -19.28
CA THR A 72 17.45 -34.40 -18.66
C THR A 72 16.03 -33.94 -18.35
N PRO A 73 15.71 -33.56 -17.11
CA PRO A 73 14.39 -33.02 -16.79
C PRO A 73 14.10 -31.93 -17.82
N LYS A 74 13.03 -32.11 -18.63
CA LYS A 74 12.56 -31.04 -19.52
C LYS A 74 12.38 -29.84 -18.62
N ALA A 75 13.25 -28.84 -18.77
CA ALA A 75 13.14 -27.58 -18.06
C ALA A 75 11.67 -27.17 -18.14
N HIS A 76 11.05 -26.84 -17.01
CA HIS A 76 9.71 -26.29 -17.06
C HIS A 76 9.78 -25.17 -18.06
N LYS A 77 9.12 -25.31 -19.21
CA LYS A 77 8.93 -24.19 -20.10
C LYS A 77 8.24 -23.12 -19.28
N VAL A 78 9.00 -22.13 -18.87
CA VAL A 78 8.45 -20.81 -18.56
C VAL A 78 7.54 -20.52 -19.73
N LYS A 79 6.31 -20.14 -19.49
CA LYS A 79 5.27 -20.04 -20.51
C LYS A 79 5.71 -19.16 -21.67
N ASP A 80 6.63 -18.23 -21.40
CA ASP A 80 7.44 -17.49 -22.35
C ASP A 80 8.69 -16.96 -21.61
N GLU A 81 9.89 -17.23 -22.10
CA GLU A 81 11.14 -16.77 -21.49
C GLU A 81 11.42 -15.30 -21.83
N ASP A 82 10.83 -14.81 -22.91
CA ASP A 82 11.18 -13.52 -23.48
C ASP A 82 10.29 -12.37 -23.04
N TYR A 83 9.07 -12.65 -22.53
CA TYR A 83 8.15 -11.61 -22.05
C TYR A 83 7.11 -12.12 -21.04
N THR A 84 6.62 -11.20 -20.22
CA THR A 84 5.53 -11.45 -19.28
C THR A 84 4.38 -10.47 -19.56
N PHE A 85 3.16 -11.00 -19.69
CA PHE A 85 1.98 -10.16 -19.81
C PHE A 85 1.49 -9.70 -18.42
N TYR A 86 1.37 -8.41 -18.24
CA TYR A 86 0.80 -7.79 -17.05
C TYR A 86 -0.72 -7.61 -17.23
N HIS A 87 -1.46 -8.72 -17.19
CA HIS A 87 -2.93 -8.71 -17.30
C HIS A 87 -3.63 -7.99 -16.13
N GLU A 88 -2.89 -7.68 -15.08
CA GLU A 88 -3.36 -6.95 -13.92
C GLU A 88 -3.64 -5.50 -14.25
N ASP A 89 -2.94 -4.94 -15.23
CA ASP A 89 -3.02 -3.54 -15.56
C ASP A 89 -2.72 -2.68 -14.31
N VAL A 90 -3.42 -1.57 -14.08
CA VAL A 90 -3.29 -0.72 -12.88
C VAL A 90 -3.79 -1.39 -11.59
N PHE A 91 -4.47 -2.55 -11.68
CA PHE A 91 -5.06 -3.26 -10.56
C PHE A 91 -4.06 -4.18 -9.85
N VAL A 92 -3.05 -3.57 -9.22
CA VAL A 92 -2.01 -4.24 -8.45
C VAL A 92 -2.12 -3.83 -6.98
N GLY A 93 -1.78 -4.72 -6.05
CA GLY A 93 -1.80 -4.45 -4.62
C GLY A 93 -3.16 -3.94 -4.13
N TYR A 94 -3.18 -2.91 -3.27
CA TYR A 94 -4.42 -2.37 -2.70
C TYR A 94 -5.42 -1.91 -3.77
N ARG A 95 -4.95 -1.43 -4.92
CA ARG A 95 -5.84 -1.04 -6.03
C ARG A 95 -6.72 -2.21 -6.50
N HIS A 96 -6.17 -3.43 -6.50
CA HIS A 96 -6.94 -4.64 -6.79
C HIS A 96 -7.82 -5.05 -5.62
N PHE A 97 -7.23 -5.19 -4.42
CA PHE A 97 -7.92 -5.73 -3.25
C PHE A 97 -9.06 -4.83 -2.78
N ASP A 98 -8.86 -3.51 -2.79
CA ASP A 98 -9.88 -2.54 -2.37
C ASP A 98 -10.99 -2.40 -3.43
N SER A 99 -10.64 -2.35 -4.74
CA SER A 99 -11.63 -2.28 -5.81
C SER A 99 -12.52 -3.52 -5.91
N LYS A 100 -12.04 -4.68 -5.46
CA LYS A 100 -12.81 -5.94 -5.42
C LYS A 100 -13.38 -6.26 -4.05
N ASN A 101 -13.13 -5.40 -3.06
CA ASN A 101 -13.52 -5.61 -1.67
C ASN A 101 -13.12 -7.01 -1.14
N LEU A 102 -11.93 -7.48 -1.53
CA LEU A 102 -11.40 -8.78 -1.10
C LEU A 102 -10.91 -8.71 0.34
N SER A 103 -11.14 -9.76 1.11
CA SER A 103 -10.57 -9.87 2.46
C SER A 103 -9.05 -9.90 2.42
N VAL A 104 -8.43 -9.18 3.34
CA VAL A 104 -6.97 -9.11 3.47
C VAL A 104 -6.56 -9.29 4.94
N SER A 105 -5.38 -9.84 5.18
CA SER A 105 -4.84 -9.93 6.54
C SER A 105 -4.48 -8.55 7.07
N PHE A 106 -3.80 -7.73 6.25
CA PHE A 106 -3.48 -6.34 6.56
C PHE A 106 -3.58 -5.49 5.30
N PRO A 107 -4.30 -4.37 5.32
CA PRO A 107 -4.42 -3.49 4.16
C PRO A 107 -3.12 -2.70 3.93
N PHE A 108 -2.97 -2.12 2.74
CA PHE A 108 -1.92 -1.17 2.45
C PHE A 108 -1.99 0.03 3.40
N GLY A 109 -0.84 0.46 3.87
CA GLY A 109 -0.73 1.59 4.81
C GLY A 109 -1.05 1.23 6.27
N PHE A 110 -1.41 -0.02 6.58
CA PHE A 110 -1.68 -0.46 7.95
C PHE A 110 -0.42 -0.44 8.82
N GLY A 111 -0.60 -0.10 10.08
CA GLY A 111 0.42 -0.18 11.12
C GLY A 111 -0.12 0.35 12.43
N LEU A 112 0.11 -0.38 13.52
CA LEU A 112 -0.33 -0.01 14.87
C LEU A 112 0.68 0.94 15.53
N SER A 113 0.21 1.65 16.51
CA SER A 113 0.98 2.51 17.40
C SER A 113 0.60 2.21 18.85
N TYR A 114 1.45 2.56 19.80
CA TYR A 114 1.12 2.50 21.26
C TYR A 114 0.30 3.71 21.71
N THR A 115 -0.06 4.58 20.79
CA THR A 115 -0.89 5.76 21.04
C THR A 115 -1.91 5.95 19.94
N ASP A 116 -2.92 6.78 20.17
CA ASP A 116 -3.99 7.07 19.23
C ASP A 116 -3.89 8.51 18.73
N PHE A 117 -4.33 8.72 17.50
CA PHE A 117 -4.32 10.03 16.84
C PHE A 117 -5.73 10.44 16.42
N LYS A 118 -6.06 11.70 16.69
CA LYS A 118 -7.30 12.32 16.23
C LYS A 118 -7.02 13.26 15.08
N TYR A 119 -7.81 13.12 14.03
CA TYR A 119 -7.79 13.96 12.84
C TYR A 119 -8.84 15.07 12.97
N SER A 120 -8.44 16.35 12.89
CA SER A 120 -9.40 17.45 12.81
C SER A 120 -10.12 17.45 11.44
N PRO A 121 -11.21 18.19 11.27
CA PRO A 121 -11.82 18.38 9.96
C PRO A 121 -10.79 18.82 8.91
N MET A 122 -10.80 18.13 7.78
CA MET A 122 -9.93 18.41 6.62
C MET A 122 -10.40 19.70 5.95
N LYS A 123 -9.45 20.59 5.65
CA LYS A 123 -9.66 21.79 4.81
C LYS A 123 -9.07 21.51 3.44
N LEU A 124 -9.76 21.95 2.41
CA LEU A 124 -9.38 21.74 1.03
C LEU A 124 -9.62 23.04 0.24
N GLU A 125 -8.62 23.45 -0.53
CA GLU A 125 -8.67 24.61 -1.43
C GLU A 125 -8.03 24.21 -2.76
N ILE A 126 -8.60 24.65 -3.88
CA ILE A 126 -8.05 24.43 -5.21
C ILE A 126 -7.52 25.76 -5.72
N GLU A 127 -6.24 25.83 -5.97
CA GLU A 127 -5.56 27.02 -6.46
C GLU A 127 -4.43 26.64 -7.42
N ASN A 128 -4.33 27.34 -8.55
CA ASN A 128 -3.26 27.14 -9.55
C ASN A 128 -3.07 25.66 -9.94
N ASP A 129 -4.15 24.99 -10.32
CA ASP A 129 -4.17 23.57 -10.71
C ASP A 129 -3.60 22.62 -9.63
N THR A 130 -3.72 23.03 -8.38
CA THR A 130 -3.24 22.26 -7.23
C THR A 130 -4.34 22.18 -6.16
N ILE A 131 -4.55 20.96 -5.65
CA ILE A 131 -5.41 20.68 -4.51
C ILE A 131 -4.55 20.82 -3.25
N ASN A 132 -4.76 21.88 -2.49
CA ASN A 132 -4.13 22.15 -1.20
C ASN A 132 -4.99 21.55 -0.10
N ILE A 133 -4.42 20.65 0.70
CA ILE A 133 -5.14 19.94 1.75
C ILE A 133 -4.42 20.20 3.07
N SER A 134 -5.17 20.53 4.12
CA SER A 134 -4.61 20.67 5.47
C SER A 134 -5.56 20.17 6.55
N LEU A 135 -5.00 19.62 7.62
CA LEU A 135 -5.71 19.22 8.82
C LEU A 135 -4.74 19.17 10.00
N ASN A 136 -5.27 19.17 11.23
CA ASN A 136 -4.46 18.97 12.42
C ASN A 136 -4.54 17.51 12.87
N ILE A 137 -3.39 16.96 13.23
CA ILE A 137 -3.25 15.65 13.87
C ILE A 137 -2.91 15.89 15.32
N LYS A 138 -3.71 15.33 16.22
CA LYS A 138 -3.50 15.40 17.67
C LYS A 138 -3.22 14.01 18.23
N ASN A 139 -2.16 13.85 19.01
CA ASN A 139 -1.95 12.66 19.82
C ASN A 139 -2.92 12.70 21.01
N ILE A 140 -3.84 11.73 21.09
CA ILE A 140 -4.85 11.63 22.16
C ILE A 140 -4.59 10.47 23.12
N GLY A 141 -3.55 9.67 22.87
CA GLY A 141 -3.16 8.58 23.75
C GLY A 141 -2.05 8.97 24.73
N ALA A 142 -1.64 8.03 25.56
CA ALA A 142 -0.70 8.26 26.66
C ALA A 142 0.77 8.33 26.24
N PHE A 143 1.13 7.73 25.12
CA PHE A 143 2.52 7.61 24.70
C PHE A 143 2.86 8.57 23.56
N PRO A 144 4.08 9.12 23.54
CA PRO A 144 4.54 9.90 22.41
C PRO A 144 4.59 9.04 21.13
N GLY A 145 4.22 9.62 19.98
CA GLY A 145 4.18 8.85 18.75
C GLY A 145 4.21 9.70 17.49
N LYS A 146 4.29 9.02 16.34
CA LYS A 146 4.23 9.63 15.01
C LYS A 146 3.12 8.97 14.20
N GLU A 147 2.37 9.76 13.45
CA GLU A 147 1.35 9.26 12.53
C GLU A 147 1.78 9.46 11.07
N VAL A 148 1.38 8.54 10.20
CA VAL A 148 1.50 8.68 8.74
C VAL A 148 0.10 8.92 8.17
N VAL A 149 -0.16 10.16 7.84
CA VAL A 149 -1.42 10.60 7.24
C VAL A 149 -1.37 10.32 5.75
N GLN A 150 -2.35 9.60 5.23
CA GLN A 150 -2.41 9.14 3.84
C GLN A 150 -3.60 9.77 3.13
N PHE A 151 -3.36 10.31 1.92
CA PHE A 151 -4.36 11.01 1.12
C PHE A 151 -4.62 10.23 -0.16
N TYR A 152 -5.87 9.82 -0.32
CA TYR A 152 -6.32 9.05 -1.47
C TYR A 152 -7.32 9.84 -2.30
N THR A 153 -7.40 9.54 -3.58
CA THR A 153 -8.41 10.09 -4.49
C THR A 153 -9.22 8.96 -5.11
N GLU A 154 -10.50 9.24 -5.33
CA GLU A 154 -11.42 8.36 -6.05
C GLU A 154 -12.17 9.19 -7.08
N LYS A 155 -12.16 8.78 -8.35
CA LYS A 155 -13.01 9.39 -9.38
C LYS A 155 -14.38 8.76 -9.33
N LEU A 156 -15.40 9.58 -9.10
CA LEU A 156 -16.79 9.11 -9.12
C LEU A 156 -17.31 9.01 -10.54
N ASN A 157 -18.14 7.99 -10.81
CA ASN A 157 -18.78 7.78 -12.12
C ASN A 157 -17.79 7.85 -13.29
N SER A 158 -16.62 7.22 -13.11
CA SER A 158 -15.60 7.18 -14.15
C SER A 158 -16.09 6.43 -15.40
N ILE A 159 -15.83 6.99 -16.57
CA ILE A 159 -16.14 6.36 -17.87
C ILE A 159 -15.08 5.34 -18.26
N ILE A 160 -13.94 5.36 -17.61
CA ILE A 160 -12.85 4.40 -17.80
C ILE A 160 -12.72 3.51 -16.56
N LYS A 161 -12.08 2.37 -16.75
CA LYS A 161 -11.82 1.44 -15.66
C LYS A 161 -10.69 1.95 -14.77
N ARG A 162 -11.02 2.38 -13.56
CA ARG A 162 -10.08 2.89 -12.56
C ARG A 162 -10.16 2.12 -11.24
N PRO A 163 -9.08 2.12 -10.43
CA PRO A 163 -9.15 1.67 -9.04
C PRO A 163 -10.17 2.47 -8.22
N SER A 164 -10.75 1.84 -7.20
CA SER A 164 -11.69 2.51 -6.29
C SER A 164 -11.05 3.66 -5.50
N GLN A 165 -9.75 3.65 -5.40
CA GLN A 165 -8.96 4.76 -4.83
C GLN A 165 -7.48 4.63 -5.17
N GLU A 166 -6.79 5.77 -5.16
CA GLU A 166 -5.35 5.85 -5.40
C GLU A 166 -4.69 6.78 -4.38
N LEU A 167 -3.61 6.31 -3.74
CA LEU A 167 -2.76 7.15 -2.90
C LEU A 167 -2.08 8.21 -3.77
N LYS A 168 -2.31 9.47 -3.47
CA LYS A 168 -1.70 10.61 -4.19
C LYS A 168 -0.69 11.37 -3.35
N SER A 169 -0.83 11.33 -2.02
CA SER A 169 0.13 11.97 -1.14
C SER A 169 0.13 11.32 0.25
N PHE A 170 1.18 11.55 1.00
CA PHE A 170 1.25 11.18 2.41
C PHE A 170 2.18 12.14 3.15
N ALA A 171 1.98 12.24 4.46
CA ALA A 171 2.88 13.00 5.33
C ALA A 171 3.06 12.28 6.66
N LYS A 172 4.28 12.25 7.16
CA LYS A 172 4.60 11.71 8.49
C LYS A 172 4.80 12.85 9.46
N THR A 173 4.09 12.82 10.60
CA THR A 173 4.26 13.84 11.65
C THR A 173 5.64 13.73 12.30
N LYS A 174 6.10 14.82 12.92
CA LYS A 174 7.12 14.69 13.97
C LYS A 174 6.58 13.83 15.11
N ARG A 175 7.45 13.48 16.08
CA ARG A 175 7.00 12.89 17.33
C ARG A 175 6.12 13.89 18.07
N LEU A 176 4.91 13.47 18.42
CA LEU A 176 3.93 14.25 19.18
C LEU A 176 3.83 13.69 20.58
N GLU A 177 3.99 14.56 21.56
CA GLU A 177 3.74 14.24 22.95
C GLU A 177 2.22 14.09 23.22
N ASN A 178 1.84 13.57 24.39
CA ASN A 178 0.43 13.47 24.77
C ASN A 178 -0.24 14.86 24.66
N ASN A 179 -1.42 14.89 24.05
CA ASN A 179 -2.19 16.10 23.74
C ASN A 179 -1.54 17.11 22.79
N GLU A 180 -0.33 16.86 22.29
CA GLU A 180 0.29 17.71 21.27
C GLU A 180 -0.41 17.56 19.92
N SER A 181 -0.47 18.67 19.18
CA SER A 181 -1.07 18.74 17.84
C SER A 181 -0.09 19.36 16.85
N ILE A 182 -0.19 18.92 15.59
CA ILE A 182 0.54 19.52 14.47
C ILE A 182 -0.38 19.71 13.29
N ASN A 183 -0.17 20.79 12.53
CA ASN A 183 -0.79 20.93 11.23
C ASN A 183 -0.03 20.09 10.21
N VAL A 184 -0.77 19.27 9.45
CA VAL A 184 -0.28 18.52 8.30
C VAL A 184 -0.90 19.13 7.06
N SER A 185 -0.07 19.47 6.08
CA SER A 185 -0.51 19.97 4.79
C SER A 185 0.20 19.24 3.66
N VAL A 186 -0.54 18.98 2.58
CA VAL A 186 -0.03 18.38 1.35
C VAL A 186 -0.59 19.12 0.14
N LYS A 187 0.13 19.00 -0.97
CA LYS A 187 -0.26 19.55 -2.27
C LYS A 187 -0.36 18.39 -3.26
N ILE A 188 -1.47 18.33 -3.97
CA ILE A 188 -1.69 17.35 -5.03
C ILE A 188 -1.96 18.11 -6.32
N PRO A 189 -1.02 18.17 -7.27
CA PRO A 189 -1.27 18.73 -8.59
C PRO A 189 -2.44 18.01 -9.26
N ILE A 190 -3.35 18.72 -9.89
CA ILE A 190 -4.53 18.14 -10.54
C ILE A 190 -4.11 17.13 -11.63
N ILE A 191 -2.99 17.36 -12.29
CA ILE A 191 -2.45 16.43 -13.29
C ILE A 191 -2.19 15.03 -12.74
N GLU A 192 -1.90 14.88 -11.44
CA GLU A 192 -1.72 13.58 -10.79
C GLU A 192 -3.00 12.72 -10.77
N LEU A 193 -4.18 13.33 -11.04
CA LEU A 193 -5.46 12.63 -11.14
C LEU A 193 -5.73 12.12 -12.56
N SER A 194 -4.87 12.46 -13.51
CA SER A 194 -4.97 12.04 -14.89
C SER A 194 -4.71 10.55 -15.08
N TYR A 195 -5.18 10.02 -16.19
CA TYR A 195 -4.90 8.67 -16.67
C TYR A 195 -4.19 8.76 -18.02
N TRP A 196 -3.43 7.72 -18.35
CA TRP A 196 -2.85 7.60 -19.69
C TRP A 196 -3.93 7.27 -20.72
N ASN A 197 -4.10 8.14 -21.70
CA ASN A 197 -5.08 7.98 -22.75
C ASN A 197 -4.38 7.53 -24.04
N GLU A 198 -4.54 6.25 -24.37
CA GLU A 198 -3.90 5.63 -25.55
C GLU A 198 -4.36 6.24 -26.88
N THR A 199 -5.57 6.81 -26.93
CA THR A 199 -6.12 7.42 -28.16
C THR A 199 -5.35 8.67 -28.56
N VAL A 200 -5.01 9.51 -27.57
CA VAL A 200 -4.27 10.77 -27.79
C VAL A 200 -2.79 10.63 -27.46
N ASN A 201 -2.38 9.49 -26.93
CA ASN A 201 -1.01 9.16 -26.49
C ASN A 201 -0.46 10.20 -25.50
N ASP A 202 -1.29 10.61 -24.53
CA ASP A 202 -0.96 11.63 -23.52
C ASP A 202 -1.80 11.44 -22.25
N TRP A 203 -1.43 12.17 -21.18
CA TRP A 203 -2.18 12.23 -19.94
C TRP A 203 -3.48 13.01 -20.11
N SER A 204 -4.59 12.44 -19.70
CA SER A 204 -5.92 13.07 -19.78
C SER A 204 -6.59 13.12 -18.41
N LEU A 205 -7.10 14.30 -18.04
CA LEU A 205 -7.91 14.45 -16.84
C LEU A 205 -9.37 14.14 -17.17
N GLU A 206 -9.96 13.24 -16.42
CA GLU A 206 -11.41 12.98 -16.49
C GLU A 206 -12.14 14.01 -15.63
N LYS A 207 -12.86 14.94 -16.24
CA LYS A 207 -13.64 15.96 -15.53
C LYS A 207 -14.77 15.35 -14.71
N GLY A 208 -15.22 16.07 -13.67
CA GLY A 208 -16.35 15.73 -12.83
C GLY A 208 -15.98 15.53 -11.36
N GLU A 209 -16.76 14.74 -10.64
CA GLU A 209 -16.65 14.61 -9.19
C GLU A 209 -15.53 13.64 -8.77
N TYR A 210 -14.81 14.05 -7.71
CA TYR A 210 -13.79 13.26 -7.04
C TYR A 210 -14.03 13.27 -5.53
N ASN A 211 -13.79 12.15 -4.89
CA ASN A 211 -13.62 12.09 -3.45
C ASN A 211 -12.15 12.24 -3.10
N ILE A 212 -11.85 13.15 -2.19
CA ILE A 212 -10.56 13.24 -1.51
C ILE A 212 -10.72 12.60 -0.15
N LYS A 213 -9.94 11.56 0.12
CA LYS A 213 -10.02 10.76 1.33
C LYS A 213 -8.75 10.92 2.15
N VAL A 214 -8.87 10.99 3.47
CA VAL A 214 -7.72 11.00 4.40
C VAL A 214 -7.87 9.96 5.47
N GLY A 215 -6.78 9.28 5.81
CA GLY A 215 -6.80 8.25 6.83
C GLY A 215 -5.43 7.67 7.16
N GLY A 216 -5.43 6.65 8.02
CA GLY A 216 -4.22 5.96 8.48
C GLY A 216 -3.84 4.74 7.64
N SER A 217 -4.72 4.28 6.73
CA SER A 217 -4.47 3.19 5.78
C SER A 217 -5.51 3.23 4.66
N SER A 218 -5.34 2.41 3.63
CA SER A 218 -6.32 2.33 2.52
C SER A 218 -7.72 1.90 2.96
N ARG A 219 -7.86 1.29 4.13
CA ARG A 219 -9.16 0.85 4.69
C ARG A 219 -9.54 1.52 6.00
N ASN A 220 -8.67 2.35 6.55
CA ASN A 220 -8.98 3.18 7.72
C ASN A 220 -9.05 4.63 7.28
N ILE A 221 -10.11 4.98 6.56
CA ILE A 221 -10.40 6.33 6.08
C ILE A 221 -11.17 7.09 7.16
N SER A 222 -10.60 8.19 7.62
CA SER A 222 -11.18 9.03 8.68
C SER A 222 -12.17 10.06 8.14
N GLN A 223 -11.91 10.59 6.93
CA GLN A 223 -12.74 11.63 6.34
C GLN A 223 -12.73 11.55 4.81
N ILE A 224 -13.83 12.02 4.23
CA ILE A 224 -14.02 12.13 2.77
C ILE A 224 -14.60 13.50 2.47
N LEU A 225 -13.98 14.25 1.57
CA LEU A 225 -14.54 15.47 0.98
C LEU A 225 -14.70 15.29 -0.52
N LYS A 226 -15.82 15.80 -1.05
CA LYS A 226 -16.10 15.79 -2.48
C LYS A 226 -15.65 17.10 -3.11
N ILE A 227 -15.04 17.02 -4.29
CA ILE A 227 -14.69 18.15 -5.16
C ILE A 227 -15.20 17.90 -6.57
N SER A 228 -15.31 18.98 -7.35
CA SER A 228 -15.57 18.93 -8.80
C SER A 228 -14.43 19.59 -9.56
N LEU A 229 -13.94 18.89 -10.59
CA LEU A 229 -12.86 19.32 -11.49
C LEU A 229 -13.37 19.42 -12.93
#